data_907fc00e2c0da12e2f749d897aa5252b
#
_entry.id   907fc00e2c0da12e2f749d897aa5252b
#
_cell.length_a   1.000
_cell.length_b   1.000
_cell.length_c   1.000
_cell.angle_alpha   90.00
_cell.angle_beta   90.00
_cell.angle_gamma   90.00
#
_symmetry.space_group_name_H-M   'P 1'
#
loop_
_entity.id
_entity.type
_entity.pdbx_description
1 polymer ?
#
loop_
_entity_poly.entity_id
_entity_poly.type
_entity_poly.pdbx_seq_one_letter_code
_entity_poly.pdbx_strand_id
1 'polypeptide(L)'
;MSINLKNPELLPTKIEDKNLSLIDYTLLWAGMTINIAGFAIGAQLYPNLSPTMIILGILVAYIMVTILLVLNGDIGMTYSIPFTVYMRACFGYKGSFIPGIIRSIPCFFWFGFQTWVGAIALDQIFKMITGYSNVTIFIIVFSIIQILNAIYGLKAMAKFDWIAIPLLAIVLGGTMFWLLKSHNASFLEILNAPSDNNYPFMFAVMGIAGGWITMALNSPDLTRQLKRDKNFENGNFFIRNRNAIIAQVLGLVIVGALILIVGMTAGILTGVWNPIDVIIATFGTSKPVILVFSFLTIIFAQWSTNTAANLMPPAYILMNIFPKLNFKYSVIISGIIGTIILPWKFSAYLVQFQVISSGLLGPIVGIMIADYYFIRKRKLNVKDLYKEDGEYRYKNNYNPAAVLALIVSFLVSLLLPNYSFFIGFILSVILYIIFMKTVVLKKYTQSLGKIIEYEE
;
A
#
# COMPACT_ATOMS: atom_id res chain seq x y z
N MET A 1 0.89 17.33 -32.56
CA MET A 1 0.46 18.07 -31.35
C MET A 1 1.31 17.62 -30.19
N SER A 2 2.02 18.51 -29.52
CA SER A 2 2.76 18.19 -28.28
C SER A 2 1.76 17.83 -27.17
N ILE A 3 2.01 16.75 -26.44
CA ILE A 3 1.18 16.33 -25.33
C ILE A 3 1.48 17.25 -24.15
N ASN A 4 0.46 17.93 -23.63
CA ASN A 4 0.64 18.70 -22.40
C ASN A 4 0.71 17.73 -21.21
N LEU A 5 1.91 17.54 -20.65
CA LEU A 5 2.16 16.66 -19.49
C LEU A 5 1.86 17.33 -18.14
N LYS A 6 1.42 18.58 -18.15
CA LYS A 6 1.11 19.38 -16.96
C LYS A 6 -0.34 19.16 -16.54
N ASN A 7 -0.60 18.04 -15.84
CA ASN A 7 -1.85 17.89 -15.10
C ASN A 7 -1.68 18.63 -13.76
N PRO A 8 -2.56 19.59 -13.39
CA PRO A 8 -2.43 20.36 -12.14
C PRO A 8 -2.29 19.50 -10.88
N GLU A 9 -2.99 18.37 -10.83
CA GLU A 9 -2.98 17.45 -9.68
C GLU A 9 -1.67 16.65 -9.54
N LEU A 10 -0.88 16.58 -10.60
CA LEU A 10 0.40 15.88 -10.65
C LEU A 10 1.60 16.82 -10.55
N LEU A 11 1.39 18.13 -10.53
CA LEU A 11 2.46 19.12 -10.32
C LEU A 11 3.10 18.96 -8.93
N PRO A 12 4.32 19.46 -8.71
CA PRO A 12 4.94 19.46 -7.39
C PRO A 12 4.05 20.19 -6.39
N THR A 13 3.79 19.56 -5.26
CA THR A 13 3.04 20.19 -4.16
C THR A 13 3.84 21.36 -3.58
N LYS A 14 3.28 22.56 -3.57
CA LYS A 14 3.94 23.74 -2.96
C LYS A 14 4.12 23.50 -1.45
N ILE A 15 5.16 24.11 -0.87
CA ILE A 15 5.47 23.91 0.57
C ILE A 15 4.30 24.36 1.45
N GLU A 16 3.65 25.46 1.09
CA GLU A 16 2.47 26.01 1.75
C GLU A 16 1.24 25.08 1.69
N ASP A 17 1.12 24.30 0.60
CA ASP A 17 0.00 23.38 0.38
C ASP A 17 0.18 22.01 1.06
N LYS A 18 1.36 21.75 1.64
CA LYS A 18 1.60 20.52 2.41
C LYS A 18 0.71 20.52 3.66
N ASN A 19 -0.24 19.61 3.70
CA ASN A 19 -1.36 19.68 4.65
C ASN A 19 -1.37 18.58 5.72
N LEU A 20 -0.48 17.58 5.66
CA LEU A 20 -0.39 16.51 6.64
C LEU A 20 0.66 16.83 7.72
N SER A 21 0.25 16.91 8.98
CA SER A 21 1.15 16.93 10.13
C SER A 21 1.72 15.53 10.40
N LEU A 22 2.69 15.43 11.32
CA LEU A 22 3.20 14.13 11.78
C LEU A 22 2.06 13.25 12.33
N ILE A 23 1.14 13.83 13.10
CA ILE A 23 0.03 13.09 13.71
C ILE A 23 -0.96 12.64 12.62
N ASP A 24 -1.37 13.53 11.71
CA ASP A 24 -2.24 13.18 10.58
C ASP A 24 -1.66 12.01 9.77
N TYR A 25 -0.34 12.05 9.51
CA TYR A 25 0.35 11.04 8.75
C TYR A 25 0.50 9.70 9.51
N THR A 26 0.70 9.77 10.83
CA THR A 26 0.70 8.59 11.71
C THR A 26 -0.67 7.91 11.74
N LEU A 27 -1.74 8.69 11.92
CA LEU A 27 -3.11 8.17 11.92
C LEU A 27 -3.49 7.60 10.55
N LEU A 28 -3.10 8.26 9.45
CA LEU A 28 -3.31 7.73 8.10
C LEU A 28 -2.64 6.35 7.93
N TRP A 29 -1.38 6.18 8.40
CA TRP A 29 -0.72 4.86 8.37
C TRP A 29 -1.42 3.84 9.28
N ALA A 30 -1.79 4.23 10.50
CA ALA A 30 -2.54 3.36 11.40
C ALA A 30 -3.89 2.94 10.79
N GLY A 31 -4.62 3.88 10.19
CA GLY A 31 -5.88 3.62 9.50
C GLY A 31 -5.73 2.64 8.33
N MET A 32 -4.73 2.85 7.48
CA MET A 32 -4.44 1.90 6.39
C MET A 32 -4.05 0.52 6.91
N THR A 33 -3.43 0.44 8.10
CA THR A 33 -2.86 -0.79 8.66
C THR A 33 -3.90 -1.64 9.37
N ILE A 34 -4.84 -1.04 10.08
CA ILE A 34 -5.92 -1.77 10.74
C ILE A 34 -6.97 -2.17 9.69
N ASN A 35 -6.72 -3.27 9.05
CA ASN A 35 -7.61 -3.79 8.02
C ASN A 35 -7.77 -5.31 8.14
N ILE A 36 -8.83 -5.82 7.53
CA ILE A 36 -9.14 -7.26 7.55
C ILE A 36 -8.08 -8.12 6.86
N ALA A 37 -7.41 -7.59 5.84
CA ALA A 37 -6.37 -8.34 5.17
C ALA A 37 -5.22 -8.69 6.13
N GLY A 38 -4.79 -7.75 6.99
CA GLY A 38 -3.80 -8.01 8.02
C GLY A 38 -4.27 -9.11 9.00
N PHE A 39 -5.49 -8.98 9.52
CA PHE A 39 -6.07 -10.00 10.39
C PHE A 39 -6.12 -11.38 9.70
N ALA A 40 -6.67 -11.44 8.48
CA ALA A 40 -6.82 -12.68 7.72
C ALA A 40 -5.46 -13.33 7.39
N ILE A 41 -4.44 -12.55 7.01
CA ILE A 41 -3.10 -13.05 6.75
C ILE A 41 -2.51 -13.66 8.01
N GLY A 42 -2.62 -12.98 9.17
CA GLY A 42 -2.17 -13.53 10.45
C GLY A 42 -2.80 -14.88 10.76
N ALA A 43 -4.11 -15.01 10.56
CA ALA A 43 -4.84 -16.27 10.78
C ALA A 43 -4.49 -17.36 9.77
N GLN A 44 -4.34 -17.04 8.47
CA GLN A 44 -4.07 -18.02 7.40
C GLN A 44 -2.64 -18.57 7.41
N LEU A 45 -1.70 -17.89 8.05
CA LEU A 45 -0.33 -18.40 8.17
C LEU A 45 -0.24 -19.59 9.13
N TYR A 46 -1.14 -19.69 10.10
CA TYR A 46 -1.27 -20.83 10.99
C TYR A 46 -2.28 -21.87 10.39
N PRO A 47 -2.05 -23.19 10.53
CA PRO A 47 -0.97 -23.89 11.26
C PRO A 47 0.30 -24.16 10.43
N ASN A 48 0.38 -23.67 9.19
CA ASN A 48 1.49 -23.97 8.29
C ASN A 48 2.84 -23.39 8.73
N LEU A 49 2.82 -22.47 9.70
CA LEU A 49 4.00 -21.90 10.36
C LEU A 49 3.74 -21.80 11.86
N SER A 50 4.78 -22.01 12.67
CA SER A 50 4.69 -21.83 14.13
C SER A 50 4.42 -20.36 14.48
N PRO A 51 3.73 -20.09 15.60
CA PRO A 51 3.46 -18.73 16.07
C PRO A 51 4.72 -17.88 16.18
N THR A 52 5.83 -18.45 16.67
CA THR A 52 7.12 -17.77 16.75
C THR A 52 7.65 -17.38 15.37
N MET A 53 7.56 -18.27 14.37
CA MET A 53 7.96 -17.98 12.98
C MET A 53 7.07 -16.91 12.37
N ILE A 54 5.77 -16.91 12.65
CA ILE A 54 4.85 -15.86 12.20
C ILE A 54 5.25 -14.50 12.78
N ILE A 55 5.51 -14.41 14.10
CA ILE A 55 5.92 -13.15 14.75
C ILE A 55 7.27 -12.65 14.21
N LEU A 56 8.25 -13.52 14.03
CA LEU A 56 9.52 -13.16 13.41
C LEU A 56 9.31 -12.68 11.96
N GLY A 57 8.43 -13.37 11.22
CA GLY A 57 8.04 -12.96 9.86
C GLY A 57 7.40 -11.57 9.82
N ILE A 58 6.53 -11.25 10.78
CA ILE A 58 5.94 -9.91 10.97
C ILE A 58 7.04 -8.85 11.12
N LEU A 59 7.97 -9.07 12.05
CA LEU A 59 9.05 -8.12 12.33
C LEU A 59 9.93 -7.90 11.10
N VAL A 60 10.39 -8.98 10.46
CA VAL A 60 11.25 -8.89 9.26
C VAL A 60 10.52 -8.20 8.11
N ALA A 61 9.26 -8.57 7.85
CA ALA A 61 8.46 -7.97 6.78
C ALA A 61 8.25 -6.47 6.98
N TYR A 62 7.85 -6.04 8.18
CA TYR A 62 7.59 -4.62 8.44
C TYR A 62 8.85 -3.77 8.48
N ILE A 63 9.97 -4.27 9.00
CA ILE A 63 11.26 -3.57 8.93
C ILE A 63 11.67 -3.38 7.47
N MET A 64 11.63 -4.45 6.67
CA MET A 64 11.96 -4.38 5.24
C MET A 64 11.08 -3.39 4.50
N VAL A 65 9.78 -3.48 4.68
CA VAL A 65 8.81 -2.57 4.03
C VAL A 65 9.03 -1.12 4.45
N THR A 66 9.26 -0.85 5.74
CA THR A 66 9.52 0.50 6.25
C THR A 66 10.77 1.10 5.61
N ILE A 67 11.84 0.32 5.45
CA ILE A 67 13.04 0.77 4.72
C ILE A 67 12.68 1.19 3.29
N LEU A 68 11.94 0.36 2.56
CA LEU A 68 11.52 0.65 1.18
C LEU A 68 10.61 1.89 1.10
N LEU A 69 9.68 2.02 2.05
CA LEU A 69 8.77 3.17 2.15
C LEU A 69 9.53 4.49 2.35
N VAL A 70 10.53 4.49 3.24
CA VAL A 70 11.35 5.68 3.53
C VAL A 70 12.26 6.01 2.34
N LEU A 71 12.91 5.01 1.74
CA LEU A 71 13.76 5.22 0.57
C LEU A 71 12.99 5.84 -0.59
N ASN A 72 11.84 5.29 -0.94
CA ASN A 72 11.02 5.83 -2.03
C ASN A 72 10.31 7.14 -1.62
N GLY A 73 9.90 7.25 -0.36
CA GLY A 73 9.26 8.44 0.21
C GLY A 73 10.15 9.70 0.17
N ASP A 74 11.48 9.54 0.21
CA ASP A 74 12.43 10.65 0.11
C ASP A 74 12.23 11.47 -1.19
N ILE A 75 11.73 10.84 -2.26
CA ILE A 75 11.39 11.51 -3.52
C ILE A 75 10.25 12.52 -3.30
N GLY A 76 9.17 12.10 -2.65
CA GLY A 76 8.03 12.97 -2.34
C GLY A 76 8.39 14.04 -1.31
N MET A 77 9.19 13.72 -0.29
CA MET A 77 9.68 14.69 0.70
C MET A 77 10.56 15.77 0.07
N THR A 78 11.49 15.36 -0.81
CA THR A 78 12.49 16.26 -1.40
C THR A 78 11.92 17.08 -2.55
N TYR A 79 11.25 16.42 -3.51
CA TYR A 79 10.79 17.05 -4.76
C TYR A 79 9.30 17.31 -4.82
N SER A 80 8.54 16.87 -3.82
CA SER A 80 7.08 17.07 -3.73
C SER A 80 6.28 16.53 -4.93
N ILE A 81 6.83 15.53 -5.66
CA ILE A 81 6.22 14.90 -6.83
C ILE A 81 5.66 13.52 -6.49
N PRO A 82 4.59 13.06 -7.17
CA PRO A 82 4.03 11.74 -6.97
C PRO A 82 4.83 10.64 -7.69
N PHE A 83 4.59 9.38 -7.29
CA PHE A 83 5.18 8.18 -7.90
C PHE A 83 5.10 8.18 -9.42
N THR A 84 3.91 8.42 -9.99
CA THR A 84 3.69 8.37 -11.43
C THR A 84 4.55 9.35 -12.21
N VAL A 85 4.81 10.54 -11.65
CA VAL A 85 5.69 11.55 -12.26
C VAL A 85 7.14 11.11 -12.15
N TYR A 86 7.57 10.59 -10.98
CA TYR A 86 8.93 10.07 -10.85
C TYR A 86 9.22 8.91 -11.81
N MET A 87 8.22 8.06 -12.07
CA MET A 87 8.38 6.98 -13.06
C MET A 87 8.70 7.48 -14.47
N ARG A 88 8.40 8.73 -14.80
CA ARG A 88 8.83 9.34 -16.09
C ARG A 88 10.36 9.44 -16.17
N ALA A 89 11.04 9.69 -15.05
CA ALA A 89 12.50 9.69 -15.00
C ALA A 89 13.08 8.30 -15.24
N CYS A 90 12.47 7.27 -14.61
CA CYS A 90 12.94 5.90 -14.71
C CYS A 90 12.64 5.25 -16.07
N PHE A 91 11.42 5.41 -16.57
CA PHE A 91 10.87 4.65 -17.71
C PHE A 91 10.65 5.48 -18.99
N GLY A 92 10.73 6.81 -18.91
CA GLY A 92 10.21 7.72 -19.92
C GLY A 92 8.71 7.95 -19.77
N TYR A 93 8.15 8.97 -20.42
CA TYR A 93 6.75 9.33 -20.23
C TYR A 93 5.80 8.16 -20.51
N LYS A 94 5.81 7.63 -21.74
CA LYS A 94 4.94 6.49 -22.11
C LYS A 94 5.35 5.22 -21.37
N GLY A 95 6.64 5.03 -21.12
CA GLY A 95 7.16 3.90 -20.36
C GLY A 95 6.64 3.87 -18.91
N SER A 96 6.36 5.04 -18.30
CA SER A 96 5.82 5.14 -16.94
C SER A 96 4.41 4.55 -16.78
N PHE A 97 3.69 4.33 -17.91
CA PHE A 97 2.38 3.68 -17.88
C PHE A 97 2.48 2.20 -17.47
N ILE A 98 3.59 1.54 -17.83
CA ILE A 98 3.82 0.11 -17.52
C ILE A 98 3.84 -0.12 -16.00
N PRO A 99 4.75 0.47 -15.20
CA PRO A 99 4.75 0.31 -13.75
C PRO A 99 3.48 0.85 -13.11
N GLY A 100 2.86 1.89 -13.68
CA GLY A 100 1.59 2.43 -13.22
C GLY A 100 0.46 1.42 -13.32
N ILE A 101 0.24 0.82 -14.48
CA ILE A 101 -0.80 -0.19 -14.70
C ILE A 101 -0.55 -1.42 -13.82
N ILE A 102 0.69 -1.92 -13.77
CA ILE A 102 1.07 -3.05 -12.91
C ILE A 102 0.72 -2.76 -11.45
N ARG A 103 1.01 -1.54 -10.97
CA ARG A 103 0.70 -1.12 -9.59
C ARG A 103 -0.81 -1.00 -9.34
N SER A 104 -1.60 -0.67 -10.37
CA SER A 104 -3.07 -0.54 -10.23
C SER A 104 -3.78 -1.88 -10.01
N ILE A 105 -3.21 -3.00 -10.48
CA ILE A 105 -3.82 -4.34 -10.35
C ILE A 105 -4.08 -4.70 -8.88
N PRO A 106 -3.09 -4.66 -7.96
CA PRO A 106 -3.34 -4.90 -6.55
C PRO A 106 -4.33 -3.90 -5.93
N CYS A 107 -4.31 -2.63 -6.36
CA CYS A 107 -5.26 -1.63 -5.87
C CYS A 107 -6.71 -2.03 -6.16
N PHE A 108 -7.00 -2.40 -7.40
CA PHE A 108 -8.36 -2.80 -7.79
C PHE A 108 -8.80 -4.05 -7.04
N PHE A 109 -7.91 -5.04 -6.90
CA PHE A 109 -8.19 -6.23 -6.12
C PHE A 109 -8.56 -5.88 -4.67
N TRP A 110 -7.70 -5.11 -3.99
CA TRP A 110 -7.91 -4.76 -2.59
C TRP A 110 -9.09 -3.83 -2.40
N PHE A 111 -9.35 -2.91 -3.34
CA PHE A 111 -10.52 -2.05 -3.26
C PHE A 111 -11.82 -2.88 -3.23
N GLY A 112 -12.00 -3.77 -4.20
CA GLY A 112 -13.19 -4.59 -4.26
C GLY A 112 -13.30 -5.58 -3.09
N PHE A 113 -12.18 -6.20 -2.67
CA PHE A 113 -12.16 -7.13 -1.53
C PHE A 113 -12.55 -6.44 -0.23
N GLN A 114 -11.94 -5.31 0.08
CA GLN A 114 -12.27 -4.56 1.31
C GLN A 114 -13.67 -3.96 1.26
N THR A 115 -14.14 -3.54 0.08
CA THR A 115 -15.54 -3.10 -0.11
C THR A 115 -16.51 -4.23 0.21
N TRP A 116 -16.26 -5.44 -0.29
CA TRP A 116 -17.09 -6.61 0.01
C TRP A 116 -17.14 -6.91 1.50
N VAL A 117 -16.02 -6.88 2.20
CA VAL A 117 -15.98 -7.13 3.64
C VAL A 117 -16.76 -6.07 4.42
N GLY A 118 -16.58 -4.79 4.11
CA GLY A 118 -17.36 -3.72 4.73
C GLY A 118 -18.85 -3.82 4.42
N ALA A 119 -19.20 -4.27 3.21
CA ALA A 119 -20.57 -4.52 2.80
C ALA A 119 -21.22 -5.67 3.58
N ILE A 120 -20.50 -6.76 3.87
CA ILE A 120 -21.02 -7.84 4.73
C ILE A 120 -21.31 -7.29 6.14
N ALA A 121 -20.42 -6.48 6.71
CA ALA A 121 -20.65 -5.88 8.02
C ALA A 121 -21.87 -4.96 8.03
N LEU A 122 -22.07 -4.15 6.99
CA LEU A 122 -23.28 -3.34 6.80
C LEU A 122 -24.54 -4.20 6.69
N ASP A 123 -24.49 -5.25 5.89
CA ASP A 123 -25.59 -6.20 5.69
C ASP A 123 -26.00 -6.87 7.03
N GLN A 124 -25.02 -7.29 7.84
CA GLN A 124 -25.31 -7.87 9.14
C GLN A 124 -26.00 -6.88 10.08
N ILE A 125 -25.56 -5.63 10.15
CA ILE A 125 -26.24 -4.61 10.94
C ILE A 125 -27.68 -4.40 10.46
N PHE A 126 -27.87 -4.27 9.15
CA PHE A 126 -29.17 -4.04 8.54
C PHE A 126 -30.12 -5.23 8.78
N LYS A 127 -29.61 -6.46 8.63
CA LYS A 127 -30.34 -7.69 8.92
C LYS A 127 -30.80 -7.78 10.39
N MET A 128 -29.95 -7.35 11.33
CA MET A 128 -30.31 -7.34 12.76
C MET A 128 -31.47 -6.36 13.05
N ILE A 129 -31.58 -5.26 12.30
CA ILE A 129 -32.61 -4.22 12.53
C ILE A 129 -33.89 -4.53 11.77
N THR A 130 -33.81 -5.00 10.53
CA THR A 130 -34.94 -5.07 9.60
C THR A 130 -35.33 -6.51 9.21
N GLY A 131 -34.48 -7.49 9.48
CA GLY A 131 -34.62 -8.85 8.98
C GLY A 131 -34.23 -9.03 7.50
N TYR A 132 -34.03 -7.95 6.75
CA TYR A 132 -33.64 -7.99 5.32
C TYR A 132 -32.12 -8.10 5.16
N SER A 133 -31.68 -8.90 4.16
CA SER A 133 -30.26 -9.09 3.83
C SER A 133 -30.07 -9.12 2.32
N ASN A 134 -29.14 -8.30 1.81
CA ASN A 134 -28.70 -8.31 0.42
C ASN A 134 -27.30 -7.71 0.26
N VAL A 135 -26.28 -8.53 0.41
CA VAL A 135 -24.86 -8.12 0.35
C VAL A 135 -24.53 -7.35 -0.93
N THR A 136 -25.14 -7.70 -2.09
CA THR A 136 -24.86 -7.02 -3.36
C THR A 136 -25.25 -5.54 -3.33
N ILE A 137 -26.40 -5.21 -2.74
CA ILE A 137 -26.81 -3.82 -2.56
C ILE A 137 -25.82 -3.07 -1.68
N PHE A 138 -25.39 -3.68 -0.58
CA PHE A 138 -24.43 -3.06 0.33
C PHE A 138 -23.02 -2.91 -0.27
N ILE A 139 -22.58 -3.79 -1.19
CA ILE A 139 -21.36 -3.60 -1.97
C ILE A 139 -21.45 -2.30 -2.79
N ILE A 140 -22.54 -2.08 -3.49
CA ILE A 140 -22.74 -0.87 -4.29
C ILE A 140 -22.78 0.37 -3.40
N VAL A 141 -23.57 0.34 -2.32
CA VAL A 141 -23.71 1.47 -1.38
C VAL A 141 -22.36 1.82 -0.76
N PHE A 142 -21.64 0.82 -0.25
CA PHE A 142 -20.36 1.07 0.41
C PHE A 142 -19.27 1.52 -0.57
N SER A 143 -19.26 0.99 -1.80
CA SER A 143 -18.39 1.48 -2.87
C SER A 143 -18.62 2.97 -3.15
N ILE A 144 -19.89 3.39 -3.29
CA ILE A 144 -20.24 4.80 -3.51
C ILE A 144 -19.76 5.68 -2.36
N ILE A 145 -20.00 5.28 -1.11
CA ILE A 145 -19.56 6.02 0.09
C ILE A 145 -18.05 6.23 0.08
N GLN A 146 -17.27 5.18 -0.21
CA GLN A 146 -15.80 5.25 -0.28
C GLN A 146 -15.31 6.15 -1.41
N ILE A 147 -15.90 6.03 -2.61
CA ILE A 147 -15.58 6.89 -3.75
C ILE A 147 -15.86 8.36 -3.43
N LEU A 148 -17.01 8.66 -2.84
CA LEU A 148 -17.35 10.04 -2.42
C LEU A 148 -16.35 10.59 -1.40
N ASN A 149 -15.92 9.79 -0.41
CA ASN A 149 -14.91 10.21 0.54
C ASN A 149 -13.54 10.46 -0.14
N ALA A 150 -13.13 9.57 -1.04
CA ALA A 150 -11.85 9.69 -1.72
C ALA A 150 -11.72 10.96 -2.59
N ILE A 151 -12.82 11.42 -3.17
CA ILE A 151 -12.85 12.65 -4.00
C ILE A 151 -12.38 13.89 -3.23
N TYR A 152 -12.55 13.92 -1.89
CA TYR A 152 -12.11 15.03 -1.04
C TYR A 152 -10.63 14.98 -0.65
N GLY A 153 -9.89 13.94 -1.07
CA GLY A 153 -8.44 13.83 -0.93
C GLY A 153 -7.92 13.43 0.45
N LEU A 154 -6.58 13.35 0.56
CA LEU A 154 -5.88 12.81 1.74
C LEU A 154 -6.20 13.52 3.06
N LYS A 155 -6.42 14.83 3.05
CA LYS A 155 -6.71 15.58 4.28
C LYS A 155 -8.06 15.19 4.89
N ALA A 156 -9.06 14.93 4.04
CA ALA A 156 -10.37 14.44 4.51
C ALA A 156 -10.26 13.03 5.09
N MET A 157 -9.47 12.17 4.44
CA MET A 157 -9.19 10.80 4.93
C MET A 157 -8.49 10.84 6.30
N ALA A 158 -7.42 11.63 6.45
CA ALA A 158 -6.72 11.77 7.72
C ALA A 158 -7.62 12.30 8.86
N LYS A 159 -8.54 13.22 8.58
CA LYS A 159 -9.52 13.69 9.58
C LYS A 159 -10.49 12.59 10.01
N PHE A 160 -10.89 11.73 9.09
CA PHE A 160 -11.72 10.57 9.42
C PHE A 160 -10.98 9.61 10.36
N ASP A 161 -9.68 9.40 10.17
CA ASP A 161 -8.86 8.52 10.98
C ASP A 161 -8.70 8.99 12.44
N TRP A 162 -8.83 10.28 12.72
CA TRP A 162 -8.85 10.79 14.09
C TRP A 162 -9.97 10.17 14.95
N ILE A 163 -11.09 9.81 14.34
CA ILE A 163 -12.21 9.14 15.00
C ILE A 163 -12.09 7.63 14.88
N ALA A 164 -11.77 7.13 13.69
CA ALA A 164 -11.76 5.71 13.39
C ALA A 164 -10.69 4.96 14.19
N ILE A 165 -9.45 5.48 14.29
CA ILE A 165 -8.32 4.76 14.90
C ILE A 165 -8.51 4.47 16.39
N PRO A 166 -8.95 5.39 17.26
CA PRO A 166 -9.23 5.07 18.66
C PRO A 166 -10.28 3.95 18.82
N LEU A 167 -11.35 3.98 18.02
CA LEU A 167 -12.38 2.95 18.01
C LEU A 167 -11.81 1.58 17.61
N LEU A 168 -11.01 1.57 16.54
CA LEU A 168 -10.32 0.37 16.04
C LEU A 168 -9.38 -0.22 17.09
N ALA A 169 -8.61 0.61 17.78
CA ALA A 169 -7.71 0.16 18.84
C ALA A 169 -8.46 -0.51 20.01
N ILE A 170 -9.61 0.06 20.42
CA ILE A 170 -10.47 -0.52 21.48
C ILE A 170 -11.02 -1.89 21.04
N VAL A 171 -11.53 -2.00 19.80
CA VAL A 171 -12.09 -3.27 19.33
C VAL A 171 -11.00 -4.32 19.12
N LEU A 172 -9.85 -3.94 18.58
CA LEU A 172 -8.72 -4.86 18.40
C LEU A 172 -8.23 -5.42 19.74
N GLY A 173 -7.99 -4.53 20.72
CA GLY A 173 -7.60 -4.94 22.08
C GLY A 173 -8.69 -5.75 22.78
N GLY A 174 -9.94 -5.33 22.64
CA GLY A 174 -11.11 -6.05 23.17
C GLY A 174 -11.27 -7.44 22.57
N THR A 175 -11.06 -7.58 21.25
CA THR A 175 -11.11 -8.88 20.56
C THR A 175 -10.00 -9.81 21.08
N MET A 176 -8.78 -9.32 21.22
CA MET A 176 -7.66 -10.10 21.77
C MET A 176 -7.96 -10.59 23.20
N PHE A 177 -8.36 -9.64 24.07
CA PHE A 177 -8.71 -9.97 25.45
C PHE A 177 -9.83 -11.00 25.53
N TRP A 178 -10.88 -10.82 24.72
CA TRP A 178 -12.05 -11.69 24.74
C TRP A 178 -11.77 -13.08 24.17
N LEU A 179 -10.97 -13.17 23.09
CA LEU A 179 -10.52 -14.45 22.54
C LEU A 179 -9.76 -15.26 23.59
N LEU A 180 -8.77 -14.68 24.25
CA LEU A 180 -8.00 -15.35 25.28
C LEU A 180 -8.89 -15.79 26.46
N LYS A 181 -9.76 -14.91 26.93
CA LYS A 181 -10.66 -15.18 28.06
C LYS A 181 -11.70 -16.25 27.74
N SER A 182 -12.33 -16.22 26.58
CA SER A 182 -13.39 -17.19 26.21
C SER A 182 -12.87 -18.60 26.00
N HIS A 183 -11.59 -18.74 25.65
CA HIS A 183 -10.94 -20.05 25.47
C HIS A 183 -10.06 -20.46 26.67
N ASN A 184 -10.07 -19.66 27.76
CA ASN A 184 -9.20 -19.85 28.93
C ASN A 184 -7.73 -20.03 28.56
N ALA A 185 -7.28 -19.31 27.51
CA ALA A 185 -5.93 -19.39 26.96
C ALA A 185 -5.06 -18.23 27.42
N SER A 186 -3.79 -18.48 27.69
CA SER A 186 -2.76 -17.47 27.90
C SER A 186 -2.04 -17.16 26.58
N PHE A 187 -1.44 -15.99 26.48
CA PHE A 187 -0.64 -15.64 25.29
C PHE A 187 0.59 -16.57 25.15
N LEU A 188 1.11 -17.10 26.27
CA LEU A 188 2.22 -18.05 26.24
C LEU A 188 1.81 -19.38 25.60
N GLU A 189 0.59 -19.86 25.85
CA GLU A 189 0.04 -21.05 25.21
C GLU A 189 -0.16 -20.83 23.70
N ILE A 190 -0.61 -19.64 23.29
CA ILE A 190 -0.67 -19.27 21.88
C ILE A 190 0.70 -19.35 21.20
N LEU A 191 1.76 -18.84 21.85
CA LEU A 191 3.12 -18.88 21.30
C LEU A 191 3.67 -20.31 21.14
N ASN A 192 3.20 -21.24 21.99
CA ASN A 192 3.61 -22.65 21.99
C ASN A 192 2.61 -23.56 21.26
N ALA A 193 1.61 -23.01 20.56
CA ALA A 193 0.66 -23.82 19.81
C ALA A 193 1.36 -24.71 18.76
N PRO A 194 0.97 -25.99 18.65
CA PRO A 194 1.57 -26.91 17.70
C PRO A 194 1.33 -26.46 16.27
N SER A 195 2.28 -26.74 15.37
CA SER A 195 2.20 -26.32 13.97
C SER A 195 2.77 -27.37 13.04
N ASP A 196 2.31 -27.36 11.79
CA ASP A 196 2.71 -28.32 10.76
C ASP A 196 4.05 -27.93 10.10
N ASN A 197 4.42 -26.65 10.13
CA ASN A 197 5.62 -26.07 9.52
C ASN A 197 5.81 -26.44 8.03
N ASN A 198 4.72 -26.47 7.27
CA ASN A 198 4.72 -26.86 5.85
C ASN A 198 5.24 -25.76 4.91
N TYR A 199 5.31 -24.51 5.36
CA TYR A 199 5.76 -23.39 4.55
C TYR A 199 7.14 -22.89 4.98
N PRO A 200 7.98 -22.41 4.02
CA PRO A 200 9.24 -21.77 4.37
C PRO A 200 8.99 -20.41 5.05
N PHE A 201 9.91 -20.01 5.93
CA PHE A 201 9.83 -18.73 6.65
C PHE A 201 9.60 -17.53 5.72
N MET A 202 10.25 -17.53 4.54
CA MET A 202 10.10 -16.46 3.55
C MET A 202 8.68 -16.33 3.00
N PHE A 203 7.86 -17.37 3.06
CA PHE A 203 6.45 -17.31 2.68
C PHE A 203 5.68 -16.36 3.61
N ALA A 204 5.92 -16.40 4.94
CA ALA A 204 5.34 -15.44 5.87
C ALA A 204 5.82 -14.01 5.57
N VAL A 205 7.14 -13.83 5.41
CA VAL A 205 7.72 -12.51 5.14
C VAL A 205 7.10 -11.90 3.87
N MET A 206 7.01 -12.68 2.78
CA MET A 206 6.47 -12.19 1.50
C MET A 206 4.94 -12.03 1.55
N GLY A 207 4.23 -12.91 2.21
CA GLY A 207 2.78 -12.78 2.41
C GLY A 207 2.40 -11.53 3.17
N ILE A 208 3.16 -11.16 4.21
CA ILE A 208 2.94 -9.94 4.99
C ILE A 208 3.40 -8.70 4.22
N ALA A 209 4.62 -8.73 3.66
CA ALA A 209 5.22 -7.60 2.96
C ALA A 209 4.50 -7.27 1.65
N GLY A 210 3.94 -8.28 0.95
CA GLY A 210 3.39 -8.13 -0.40
C GLY A 210 2.34 -7.02 -0.53
N GLY A 211 1.45 -6.86 0.44
CA GLY A 211 0.48 -5.77 0.47
C GLY A 211 1.11 -4.39 0.61
N TRP A 212 2.19 -4.31 1.38
CA TRP A 212 2.86 -3.06 1.70
C TRP A 212 3.93 -2.64 0.70
N ILE A 213 4.50 -3.59 -0.06
CA ILE A 213 5.37 -3.29 -1.21
C ILE A 213 4.62 -2.44 -2.24
N THR A 214 3.31 -2.67 -2.39
CA THR A 214 2.45 -1.81 -3.20
C THR A 214 2.51 -0.36 -2.75
N MET A 215 2.44 -0.12 -1.43
CA MET A 215 2.52 1.22 -0.84
C MET A 215 3.93 1.80 -0.88
N ALA A 216 4.98 0.95 -0.87
CA ALA A 216 6.35 1.42 -1.00
C ALA A 216 6.59 2.13 -2.34
N LEU A 217 5.94 1.71 -3.42
CA LEU A 217 5.95 2.44 -4.69
C LEU A 217 5.27 3.81 -4.59
N ASN A 218 4.09 3.86 -3.96
CA ASN A 218 3.31 5.10 -3.83
C ASN A 218 3.67 5.95 -2.62
N SER A 219 4.72 5.60 -1.86
CA SER A 219 5.19 6.43 -0.74
C SER A 219 5.38 7.91 -1.13
N PRO A 220 5.90 8.26 -2.32
CA PRO A 220 5.97 9.65 -2.77
C PRO A 220 4.63 10.37 -2.83
N ASP A 221 3.53 9.67 -3.16
CA ASP A 221 2.19 10.26 -3.26
C ASP A 221 1.72 10.81 -1.90
N LEU A 222 2.11 10.12 -0.83
CA LEU A 222 1.77 10.49 0.54
C LEU A 222 2.77 11.49 1.12
N THR A 223 4.08 11.23 0.98
CA THR A 223 5.12 12.06 1.56
C THR A 223 5.21 13.45 0.93
N ARG A 224 4.78 13.64 -0.32
CA ARG A 224 4.69 14.97 -0.94
C ARG A 224 3.72 15.91 -0.21
N GLN A 225 2.77 15.36 0.56
CA GLN A 225 1.81 16.13 1.36
C GLN A 225 2.25 16.32 2.83
N LEU A 226 3.31 15.60 3.27
CA LEU A 226 3.80 15.68 4.63
C LEU A 226 4.57 16.97 4.85
N LYS A 227 4.22 17.70 5.91
CA LYS A 227 4.91 18.94 6.31
C LYS A 227 6.37 18.66 6.64
N ARG A 228 7.26 19.53 6.13
CA ARG A 228 8.69 19.46 6.38
C ARG A 228 9.01 19.84 7.84
N ASP A 229 9.99 19.17 8.42
CA ASP A 229 10.58 19.58 9.72
C ASP A 229 11.35 20.91 9.58
N LYS A 230 11.50 21.66 10.67
CA LYS A 230 12.28 22.93 10.70
C LYS A 230 13.72 22.77 10.21
N ASN A 231 14.30 21.59 10.43
CA ASN A 231 15.68 21.29 10.06
C ASN A 231 15.80 20.59 8.68
N PHE A 232 14.74 20.61 7.87
CA PHE A 232 14.69 19.86 6.60
C PHE A 232 15.80 20.27 5.63
N GLU A 233 15.99 21.56 5.40
CA GLU A 233 16.90 22.07 4.36
C GLU A 233 18.37 21.74 4.66
N ASN A 234 18.77 21.80 5.94
CA ASN A 234 20.14 21.52 6.40
C ASN A 234 20.32 20.08 6.89
N GLY A 235 19.27 19.26 6.82
CA GLY A 235 19.25 17.92 7.38
C GLY A 235 19.88 16.87 6.45
N ASN A 236 20.50 15.86 7.08
CA ASN A 236 20.86 14.63 6.38
C ASN A 236 19.61 13.82 6.02
N PHE A 237 19.79 12.65 5.39
CA PHE A 237 18.67 11.78 4.98
C PHE A 237 17.69 11.46 6.12
N PHE A 238 18.20 11.13 7.32
CA PHE A 238 17.36 10.75 8.45
C PHE A 238 16.58 11.93 9.03
N ILE A 239 17.18 13.10 9.10
CA ILE A 239 16.52 14.32 9.57
C ILE A 239 15.40 14.72 8.60
N ARG A 240 15.67 14.70 7.30
CA ARG A 240 14.66 15.02 6.27
C ARG A 240 13.47 14.08 6.26
N ASN A 241 13.69 12.79 6.52
CA ASN A 241 12.64 11.77 6.52
C ASN A 241 12.13 11.42 7.93
N ARG A 242 12.55 12.17 8.98
CA ARG A 242 12.22 11.87 10.38
C ARG A 242 10.73 11.68 10.62
N ASN A 243 9.90 12.60 10.14
CA ASN A 243 8.46 12.55 10.33
C ASN A 243 7.85 11.33 9.63
N ALA A 244 8.31 10.98 8.43
CA ALA A 244 7.87 9.79 7.72
C ALA A 244 8.28 8.50 8.45
N ILE A 245 9.53 8.43 8.95
CA ILE A 245 10.03 7.28 9.71
C ILE A 245 9.21 7.07 10.99
N ILE A 246 9.04 8.12 11.80
CA ILE A 246 8.27 8.03 13.05
C ILE A 246 6.83 7.58 12.78
N ALA A 247 6.16 8.20 11.82
CA ALA A 247 4.78 7.87 11.48
C ALA A 247 4.61 6.43 10.99
N GLN A 248 5.55 5.93 10.18
CA GLN A 248 5.51 4.55 9.68
C GLN A 248 5.84 3.54 10.77
N VAL A 249 6.78 3.82 11.67
CA VAL A 249 7.05 2.95 12.81
C VAL A 249 5.83 2.86 13.72
N LEU A 250 5.22 3.98 14.07
CA LEU A 250 4.06 4.00 14.97
C LEU A 250 2.80 3.47 14.28
N GLY A 251 2.49 3.96 13.08
CA GLY A 251 1.23 3.65 12.39
C GLY A 251 1.25 2.34 11.59
N LEU A 252 2.41 1.91 11.06
CA LEU A 252 2.52 0.68 10.28
C LEU A 252 3.11 -0.46 11.11
N VAL A 253 4.34 -0.31 11.65
CA VAL A 253 5.05 -1.44 12.27
C VAL A 253 4.31 -1.91 13.53
N ILE A 254 4.04 -0.99 14.47
CA ILE A 254 3.42 -1.34 15.76
C ILE A 254 1.98 -1.79 15.54
N VAL A 255 1.18 -1.00 14.86
CA VAL A 255 -0.24 -1.29 14.64
C VAL A 255 -0.41 -2.54 13.75
N GLY A 256 0.44 -2.69 12.73
CA GLY A 256 0.41 -3.86 11.85
C GLY A 256 0.80 -5.15 12.54
N ALA A 257 1.81 -5.10 13.44
CA ALA A 257 2.15 -6.26 14.25
C ALA A 257 0.97 -6.69 15.12
N LEU A 258 0.30 -5.74 15.76
CA LEU A 258 -0.84 -6.03 16.63
C LEU A 258 -1.99 -6.70 15.85
N ILE A 259 -2.39 -6.18 14.70
CA ILE A 259 -3.51 -6.75 13.92
C ILE A 259 -3.21 -8.18 13.43
N LEU A 260 -1.98 -8.43 12.96
CA LEU A 260 -1.53 -9.76 12.53
C LEU A 260 -1.49 -10.76 13.70
N ILE A 261 -1.02 -10.34 14.89
CA ILE A 261 -0.97 -11.17 16.09
C ILE A 261 -2.39 -11.51 16.57
N VAL A 262 -3.32 -10.55 16.55
CA VAL A 262 -4.73 -10.83 16.89
C VAL A 262 -5.34 -11.81 15.88
N GLY A 263 -5.07 -11.64 14.58
CA GLY A 263 -5.50 -12.58 13.55
C GLY A 263 -4.93 -13.99 13.75
N MET A 264 -3.62 -14.10 14.01
CA MET A 264 -2.95 -15.36 14.33
C MET A 264 -3.61 -16.03 15.55
N THR A 265 -3.83 -15.28 16.63
CA THR A 265 -4.49 -15.79 17.84
C THR A 265 -5.91 -16.30 17.56
N ALA A 266 -6.67 -15.56 16.74
CA ALA A 266 -8.00 -16.00 16.31
C ALA A 266 -7.93 -17.29 15.48
N GLY A 267 -7.01 -17.38 14.53
CA GLY A 267 -6.78 -18.59 13.73
C GLY A 267 -6.45 -19.82 14.59
N ILE A 268 -5.57 -19.63 15.61
CA ILE A 268 -5.19 -20.70 16.55
C ILE A 268 -6.38 -21.17 17.38
N LEU A 269 -7.16 -20.24 17.96
CA LEU A 269 -8.22 -20.57 18.90
C LEU A 269 -9.53 -20.99 18.24
N THR A 270 -9.82 -20.47 17.06
CA THR A 270 -11.15 -20.68 16.42
C THR A 270 -11.09 -21.46 15.11
N GLY A 271 -9.92 -21.57 14.49
CA GLY A 271 -9.77 -22.12 13.13
C GLY A 271 -10.35 -21.22 12.02
N VAL A 272 -10.79 -20.00 12.36
CA VAL A 272 -11.47 -19.07 11.44
C VAL A 272 -10.57 -17.90 11.12
N TRP A 273 -10.46 -17.55 9.85
CA TRP A 273 -9.66 -16.41 9.38
C TRP A 273 -10.49 -15.15 9.12
N ASN A 274 -11.80 -15.27 8.90
CA ASN A 274 -12.67 -14.14 8.63
C ASN A 274 -13.07 -13.46 9.96
N PRO A 275 -12.70 -12.20 10.22
CA PRO A 275 -12.98 -11.54 11.48
C PRO A 275 -14.47 -11.32 11.76
N ILE A 276 -15.33 -11.25 10.73
CA ILE A 276 -16.78 -11.16 10.92
C ILE A 276 -17.28 -12.45 11.58
N ASP A 277 -16.87 -13.60 11.05
CA ASP A 277 -17.25 -14.91 11.60
C ASP A 277 -16.65 -15.13 12.99
N VAL A 278 -15.40 -14.68 13.22
CA VAL A 278 -14.77 -14.69 14.56
C VAL A 278 -15.56 -13.85 15.55
N ILE A 279 -16.00 -12.65 15.19
CA ILE A 279 -16.80 -11.78 16.06
C ILE A 279 -18.14 -12.42 16.37
N ILE A 280 -18.83 -12.97 15.37
CA ILE A 280 -20.11 -13.67 15.55
C ILE A 280 -19.94 -14.90 16.45
N ALA A 281 -18.92 -15.72 16.22
CA ALA A 281 -18.61 -16.88 17.02
C ALA A 281 -18.24 -16.51 18.47
N THR A 282 -17.51 -15.40 18.65
CA THR A 282 -17.01 -14.96 19.96
C THR A 282 -18.09 -14.34 20.84
N PHE A 283 -18.93 -13.47 20.26
CA PHE A 283 -19.92 -12.70 21.04
C PHE A 283 -21.32 -13.28 20.99
N GLY A 284 -21.61 -14.10 19.97
CA GLY A 284 -22.94 -14.67 19.74
C GLY A 284 -24.00 -13.61 19.44
N THR A 285 -25.20 -14.03 19.11
CA THR A 285 -26.35 -13.14 18.86
C THR A 285 -26.94 -12.55 20.16
N SER A 286 -26.50 -13.04 21.31
CA SER A 286 -26.97 -12.59 22.63
C SER A 286 -26.45 -11.21 23.05
N LYS A 287 -25.45 -10.66 22.34
CA LYS A 287 -24.84 -9.37 22.67
C LYS A 287 -24.94 -8.37 21.50
N PRO A 288 -26.13 -7.94 21.08
CA PRO A 288 -26.34 -7.19 19.84
C PRO A 288 -25.60 -5.85 19.82
N VAL A 289 -25.45 -5.18 20.95
CA VAL A 289 -24.72 -3.90 21.04
C VAL A 289 -23.23 -4.09 20.71
N ILE A 290 -22.61 -5.16 21.24
CA ILE A 290 -21.20 -5.46 20.96
C ILE A 290 -21.02 -5.82 19.48
N LEU A 291 -21.94 -6.62 18.92
CA LEU A 291 -21.90 -6.98 17.50
C LEU A 291 -22.00 -5.75 16.59
N VAL A 292 -22.99 -4.88 16.82
CA VAL A 292 -23.15 -3.64 16.02
C VAL A 292 -21.92 -2.76 16.12
N PHE A 293 -21.37 -2.57 17.34
CA PHE A 293 -20.15 -1.79 17.54
C PHE A 293 -18.94 -2.39 16.80
N SER A 294 -18.78 -3.72 16.85
CA SER A 294 -17.71 -4.42 16.14
C SER A 294 -17.86 -4.30 14.62
N PHE A 295 -19.08 -4.45 14.10
CA PHE A 295 -19.32 -4.31 12.66
C PHE A 295 -19.10 -2.87 12.17
N LEU A 296 -19.53 -1.85 12.93
CA LEU A 296 -19.23 -0.45 12.62
C LEU A 296 -17.71 -0.22 12.58
N THR A 297 -16.98 -0.84 13.50
CA THR A 297 -15.52 -0.76 13.52
C THR A 297 -14.89 -1.39 12.28
N ILE A 298 -15.38 -2.54 11.83
CA ILE A 298 -14.94 -3.17 10.57
C ILE A 298 -15.22 -2.23 9.38
N ILE A 299 -16.42 -1.64 9.31
CA ILE A 299 -16.79 -0.70 8.25
C ILE A 299 -15.81 0.47 8.21
N PHE A 300 -15.52 1.07 9.37
CA PHE A 300 -14.56 2.17 9.46
C PHE A 300 -13.14 1.76 9.06
N ALA A 301 -12.69 0.56 9.46
CA ALA A 301 -11.39 0.04 9.07
C ALA A 301 -11.26 -0.09 7.55
N GLN A 302 -12.26 -0.72 6.91
CA GLN A 302 -12.24 -0.90 5.46
C GLN A 302 -12.35 0.45 4.73
N TRP A 303 -13.16 1.37 5.24
CA TRP A 303 -13.31 2.70 4.66
C TRP A 303 -12.00 3.48 4.67
N SER A 304 -11.34 3.59 5.82
CA SER A 304 -10.06 4.28 5.98
C SER A 304 -8.99 3.73 5.05
N THR A 305 -8.69 2.42 5.19
CA THR A 305 -7.66 1.75 4.39
C THR A 305 -7.90 1.92 2.89
N ASN A 306 -9.12 1.65 2.47
CA ASN A 306 -9.45 1.48 1.05
C ASN A 306 -9.34 2.76 0.26
N THR A 307 -9.75 3.89 0.85
CA THR A 307 -9.72 5.18 0.18
C THR A 307 -8.29 5.65 -0.09
N ALA A 308 -7.42 5.59 0.90
CA ALA A 308 -6.04 6.07 0.78
C ALA A 308 -5.13 5.11 0.01
N ALA A 309 -5.22 3.80 0.27
CA ALA A 309 -4.30 2.81 -0.29
C ALA A 309 -4.70 2.30 -1.67
N ASN A 310 -6.00 2.27 -2.00
CA ASN A 310 -6.50 1.56 -3.16
C ASN A 310 -7.22 2.42 -4.21
N LEU A 311 -7.73 3.61 -3.86
CA LEU A 311 -8.35 4.53 -4.83
C LEU A 311 -7.40 5.62 -5.34
N MET A 312 -6.60 6.21 -4.46
CA MET A 312 -5.71 7.32 -4.85
C MET A 312 -4.61 6.91 -5.83
N PRO A 313 -3.84 5.81 -5.60
CA PRO A 313 -2.77 5.46 -6.52
C PRO A 313 -3.23 5.25 -7.97
N PRO A 314 -4.26 4.43 -8.27
CA PRO A 314 -4.72 4.28 -9.63
C PRO A 314 -5.32 5.58 -10.21
N ALA A 315 -5.88 6.47 -9.38
CA ALA A 315 -6.34 7.77 -9.85
C ALA A 315 -5.18 8.63 -10.38
N TYR A 316 -4.05 8.71 -9.67
CA TYR A 316 -2.86 9.39 -10.15
C TYR A 316 -2.27 8.74 -11.41
N ILE A 317 -2.34 7.41 -11.51
CA ILE A 317 -1.89 6.68 -12.70
C ILE A 317 -2.77 7.01 -13.90
N LEU A 318 -4.10 7.04 -13.74
CA LEU A 318 -5.03 7.43 -14.80
C LEU A 318 -4.78 8.86 -15.27
N MET A 319 -4.52 9.82 -14.38
CA MET A 319 -4.18 11.19 -14.76
C MET A 319 -2.83 11.30 -15.46
N ASN A 320 -1.87 10.41 -15.16
CA ASN A 320 -0.61 10.34 -15.88
C ASN A 320 -0.79 9.80 -17.30
N ILE A 321 -1.66 8.81 -17.50
CA ILE A 321 -1.99 8.23 -18.83
C ILE A 321 -2.84 9.19 -19.65
N PHE A 322 -3.83 9.80 -18.99
CA PHE A 322 -4.79 10.73 -19.58
C PHE A 322 -4.69 12.12 -18.94
N PRO A 323 -3.76 12.98 -19.36
CA PRO A 323 -3.47 14.26 -18.70
C PRO A 323 -4.65 15.23 -18.59
N LYS A 324 -5.69 15.05 -19.39
CA LYS A 324 -6.93 15.87 -19.34
C LYS A 324 -7.91 15.40 -18.26
N LEU A 325 -7.69 14.20 -17.70
CA LEU A 325 -8.58 13.65 -16.68
C LEU A 325 -8.27 14.33 -15.33
N ASN A 326 -9.30 14.75 -14.61
CA ASN A 326 -9.15 15.29 -13.27
C ASN A 326 -9.20 14.20 -12.20
N PHE A 327 -8.80 14.55 -10.98
CA PHE A 327 -8.75 13.63 -9.85
C PHE A 327 -10.11 12.97 -9.55
N LYS A 328 -11.19 13.76 -9.56
CA LYS A 328 -12.55 13.29 -9.26
C LYS A 328 -12.99 12.14 -10.17
N TYR A 329 -12.87 12.33 -11.49
CA TYR A 329 -13.25 11.28 -12.44
C TYR A 329 -12.30 10.09 -12.40
N SER A 330 -11.02 10.32 -12.14
CA SER A 330 -10.03 9.25 -11.98
C SER A 330 -10.36 8.34 -10.80
N VAL A 331 -10.75 8.91 -9.66
CA VAL A 331 -11.22 8.16 -8.47
C VAL A 331 -12.49 7.36 -8.77
N ILE A 332 -13.47 7.98 -9.45
CA ILE A 332 -14.73 7.29 -9.83
C ILE A 332 -14.42 6.08 -10.71
N ILE A 333 -13.62 6.27 -11.77
CA ILE A 333 -13.23 5.18 -12.69
C ILE A 333 -12.53 4.06 -11.92
N SER A 334 -11.57 4.41 -11.05
CA SER A 334 -10.83 3.44 -10.24
C SER A 334 -11.75 2.63 -9.32
N GLY A 335 -12.69 3.29 -8.66
CA GLY A 335 -13.65 2.63 -7.79
C GLY A 335 -14.62 1.70 -8.53
N ILE A 336 -15.11 2.11 -9.71
CA ILE A 336 -15.94 1.27 -10.56
C ILE A 336 -15.16 0.01 -10.97
N ILE A 337 -13.94 0.15 -11.50
CA ILE A 337 -13.12 -1.00 -11.91
C ILE A 337 -12.92 -1.95 -10.74
N GLY A 338 -12.47 -1.45 -9.58
CA GLY A 338 -12.22 -2.28 -8.41
C GLY A 338 -13.46 -3.00 -7.87
N THR A 339 -14.67 -2.42 -8.06
CA THR A 339 -15.93 -3.06 -7.65
C THR A 339 -16.34 -4.18 -8.60
N ILE A 340 -16.23 -4.00 -9.93
CA ILE A 340 -16.76 -4.94 -10.92
C ILE A 340 -15.89 -6.18 -11.14
N ILE A 341 -14.61 -6.18 -10.72
CA ILE A 341 -13.71 -7.34 -10.87
C ILE A 341 -13.99 -8.48 -9.89
N LEU A 342 -14.89 -8.29 -8.92
CA LEU A 342 -15.39 -9.31 -7.96
C LEU A 342 -14.27 -10.08 -7.23
N PRO A 343 -13.28 -9.42 -6.61
CA PRO A 343 -12.08 -10.09 -6.10
C PRO A 343 -12.34 -11.00 -4.90
N TRP A 344 -13.46 -10.84 -4.19
CA TRP A 344 -13.86 -11.69 -3.07
C TRP A 344 -14.07 -13.17 -3.43
N LYS A 345 -14.27 -13.48 -4.72
CA LYS A 345 -14.32 -14.85 -5.20
C LYS A 345 -12.98 -15.59 -5.01
N PHE A 346 -11.90 -14.85 -4.76
CA PHE A 346 -10.56 -15.37 -4.53
C PHE A 346 -10.09 -15.20 -3.08
N SER A 347 -11.02 -14.99 -2.14
CA SER A 347 -10.73 -14.70 -0.73
C SER A 347 -9.93 -15.78 0.01
N ALA A 348 -10.02 -17.03 -0.42
CA ALA A 348 -9.25 -18.15 0.15
C ALA A 348 -7.74 -18.09 -0.21
N TYR A 349 -7.33 -17.26 -1.18
CA TYR A 349 -5.98 -17.22 -1.72
C TYR A 349 -5.28 -15.88 -1.45
N LEU A 350 -5.61 -15.19 -0.35
CA LEU A 350 -5.07 -13.86 -0.05
C LEU A 350 -3.55 -13.86 0.09
N VAL A 351 -2.99 -14.83 0.81
CA VAL A 351 -1.53 -14.91 1.03
C VAL A 351 -0.81 -15.17 -0.29
N GLN A 352 -1.33 -16.11 -1.11
CA GLN A 352 -0.78 -16.40 -2.44
C GLN A 352 -0.84 -15.17 -3.35
N PHE A 353 -1.95 -14.44 -3.34
CA PHE A 353 -2.07 -13.18 -4.08
C PHE A 353 -1.02 -12.16 -3.64
N GLN A 354 -0.74 -12.05 -2.34
CA GLN A 354 0.30 -11.16 -1.80
C GLN A 354 1.69 -11.58 -2.25
N VAL A 355 2.01 -12.87 -2.21
CA VAL A 355 3.31 -13.40 -2.69
C VAL A 355 3.51 -13.10 -4.18
N ILE A 356 2.50 -13.33 -5.02
CA ILE A 356 2.55 -13.02 -6.45
C ILE A 356 2.70 -11.51 -6.68
N SER A 357 1.93 -10.70 -5.95
CA SER A 357 1.99 -9.24 -6.05
C SER A 357 3.38 -8.71 -5.68
N SER A 358 4.00 -9.25 -4.63
CA SER A 358 5.35 -8.86 -4.22
C SER A 358 6.40 -9.15 -5.30
N GLY A 359 6.30 -10.31 -5.95
CA GLY A 359 7.19 -10.69 -7.07
C GLY A 359 7.03 -9.80 -8.29
N LEU A 360 5.79 -9.41 -8.60
CA LEU A 360 5.48 -8.52 -9.73
C LEU A 360 5.99 -7.08 -9.51
N LEU A 361 5.93 -6.59 -8.26
CA LEU A 361 6.28 -5.22 -7.92
C LEU A 361 7.75 -5.05 -7.53
N GLY A 362 8.43 -6.11 -7.12
CA GLY A 362 9.84 -6.09 -6.71
C GLY A 362 10.77 -5.42 -7.74
N PRO A 363 10.71 -5.81 -9.03
CA PRO A 363 11.51 -5.18 -10.07
C PRO A 363 11.26 -3.67 -10.22
N ILE A 364 10.02 -3.20 -10.03
CA ILE A 364 9.70 -1.77 -10.14
C ILE A 364 10.31 -1.00 -8.97
N VAL A 365 10.22 -1.53 -7.74
CA VAL A 365 10.88 -0.95 -6.56
C VAL A 365 12.39 -0.88 -6.76
N GLY A 366 12.99 -1.95 -7.28
CA GLY A 366 14.42 -2.01 -7.55
C GLY A 366 14.88 -0.97 -8.58
N ILE A 367 14.17 -0.83 -9.69
CA ILE A 367 14.46 0.20 -10.70
C ILE A 367 14.34 1.60 -10.11
N MET A 368 13.30 1.87 -9.31
CA MET A 368 13.07 3.17 -8.68
C MET A 368 14.21 3.54 -7.73
N ILE A 369 14.66 2.63 -6.89
CA ILE A 369 15.79 2.83 -5.98
C ILE A 369 17.10 2.96 -6.77
N ALA A 370 17.33 2.11 -7.77
CA ALA A 370 18.52 2.16 -8.61
C ALA A 370 18.65 3.52 -9.33
N ASP A 371 17.56 3.99 -9.90
CA ASP A 371 17.55 5.29 -10.58
C ASP A 371 17.84 6.44 -9.62
N TYR A 372 17.10 6.50 -8.50
CA TYR A 372 17.18 7.65 -7.59
C TYR A 372 18.52 7.74 -6.85
N TYR A 373 18.98 6.61 -6.28
CA TYR A 373 20.19 6.63 -5.44
C TYR A 373 21.48 6.40 -6.20
N PHE A 374 21.51 5.49 -7.20
CA PHE A 374 22.76 5.09 -7.85
C PHE A 374 23.02 5.82 -9.17
N ILE A 375 21.97 6.13 -9.94
CA ILE A 375 22.14 6.87 -11.21
C ILE A 375 22.12 8.37 -10.94
N ARG A 376 21.07 8.89 -10.32
CA ARG A 376 20.85 10.33 -10.12
C ARG A 376 21.47 10.87 -8.83
N LYS A 377 21.89 9.98 -7.91
CA LYS A 377 22.49 10.38 -6.62
C LYS A 377 21.60 11.36 -5.86
N ARG A 378 20.27 11.12 -5.89
CA ARG A 378 19.22 11.94 -5.28
C ARG A 378 19.12 13.37 -5.85
N LYS A 379 19.60 13.62 -7.04
CA LYS A 379 19.52 14.92 -7.72
C LYS A 379 18.70 14.77 -9.01
N LEU A 380 17.62 15.53 -9.13
CA LEU A 380 16.61 15.36 -10.16
C LEU A 380 16.35 16.68 -10.89
N ASN A 381 16.23 16.60 -12.19
CA ASN A 381 15.68 17.68 -13.03
C ASN A 381 14.16 17.54 -13.07
N VAL A 382 13.47 18.21 -12.15
CA VAL A 382 12.00 18.14 -12.04
C VAL A 382 11.31 18.81 -13.21
N LYS A 383 11.88 19.91 -13.73
CA LYS A 383 11.33 20.68 -14.85
C LYS A 383 11.08 19.81 -16.09
N ASP A 384 12.02 18.93 -16.41
CA ASP A 384 11.96 18.11 -17.61
C ASP A 384 11.07 16.86 -17.48
N LEU A 385 10.61 16.52 -16.27
CA LEU A 385 9.56 15.52 -16.07
C LEU A 385 8.21 15.94 -16.69
N TYR A 386 8.01 17.22 -16.89
CA TYR A 386 6.77 17.80 -17.42
C TYR A 386 6.89 18.27 -18.88
N LYS A 387 7.99 17.91 -19.57
CA LYS A 387 8.21 18.19 -20.97
C LYS A 387 8.27 16.91 -21.80
N GLU A 388 7.55 16.90 -22.91
CA GLU A 388 7.56 15.75 -23.83
C GLU A 388 8.93 15.55 -24.51
N ASP A 389 9.64 16.65 -24.78
CA ASP A 389 10.96 16.73 -25.41
C ASP A 389 12.11 16.90 -24.39
N GLY A 390 11.84 16.79 -23.09
CA GLY A 390 12.82 16.86 -22.03
C GLY A 390 13.82 15.68 -22.03
N GLU A 391 14.81 15.75 -21.11
CA GLU A 391 15.89 14.75 -21.02
C GLU A 391 15.41 13.31 -20.74
N TYR A 392 14.14 13.14 -20.29
CA TYR A 392 13.52 11.84 -20.02
C TYR A 392 12.74 11.26 -21.20
N ARG A 393 12.89 11.84 -22.40
CA ARG A 393 12.23 11.35 -23.60
C ARG A 393 12.72 9.97 -24.02
N TYR A 394 14.01 9.69 -23.84
CA TYR A 394 14.64 8.44 -24.26
C TYR A 394 14.27 8.01 -25.71
N LYS A 395 14.12 6.68 -25.98
CA LYS A 395 13.68 6.18 -27.28
C LYS A 395 12.15 6.17 -27.36
N ASN A 396 11.58 7.13 -28.09
CA ASN A 396 10.10 7.24 -28.29
C ASN A 396 9.30 7.29 -26.97
N ASN A 397 9.82 7.98 -25.97
CA ASN A 397 9.25 8.08 -24.62
C ASN A 397 9.30 6.78 -23.79
N TYR A 398 10.20 5.83 -24.13
CA TYR A 398 10.49 4.63 -23.37
C TYR A 398 11.97 4.55 -23.02
N ASN A 399 12.31 4.29 -21.78
CA ASN A 399 13.67 3.96 -21.37
C ASN A 399 13.92 2.45 -21.59
N PRO A 400 14.76 2.07 -22.55
CA PRO A 400 14.99 0.66 -22.84
C PRO A 400 15.65 -0.08 -21.69
N ALA A 401 16.49 0.58 -20.87
CA ALA A 401 17.11 -0.03 -19.70
C ALA A 401 16.07 -0.45 -18.66
N ALA A 402 15.09 0.42 -18.38
CA ALA A 402 14.05 0.13 -17.40
C ALA A 402 13.11 -0.99 -17.88
N VAL A 403 12.68 -0.94 -19.14
CA VAL A 403 11.77 -1.94 -19.70
C VAL A 403 12.45 -3.32 -19.71
N LEU A 404 13.71 -3.39 -20.18
CA LEU A 404 14.46 -4.64 -20.23
C LEU A 404 14.75 -5.19 -18.82
N ALA A 405 15.20 -4.32 -17.88
CA ALA A 405 15.44 -4.72 -16.50
C ALA A 405 14.15 -5.24 -15.84
N LEU A 406 13.01 -4.58 -16.06
CA LEU A 406 11.71 -5.03 -15.54
C LEU A 406 11.33 -6.42 -16.05
N ILE A 407 11.35 -6.62 -17.38
CA ILE A 407 10.94 -7.88 -18.01
C ILE A 407 11.84 -9.04 -17.56
N VAL A 408 13.16 -8.88 -17.68
CA VAL A 408 14.12 -9.95 -17.33
C VAL A 408 14.03 -10.28 -15.84
N SER A 409 14.01 -9.29 -14.97
CA SER A 409 13.94 -9.51 -13.52
C SER A 409 12.64 -10.16 -13.10
N PHE A 410 11.51 -9.78 -13.72
CA PHE A 410 10.22 -10.40 -13.46
C PHE A 410 10.23 -11.88 -13.90
N LEU A 411 10.65 -12.19 -15.13
CA LEU A 411 10.67 -13.56 -15.62
C LEU A 411 11.58 -14.46 -14.77
N VAL A 412 12.76 -13.97 -14.38
CA VAL A 412 13.69 -14.73 -13.52
C VAL A 412 13.09 -14.93 -12.12
N SER A 413 12.37 -13.94 -11.59
CA SER A 413 11.74 -14.04 -10.28
C SER A 413 10.67 -15.14 -10.18
N LEU A 414 10.03 -15.50 -11.29
CA LEU A 414 9.04 -16.58 -11.36
C LEU A 414 9.63 -17.97 -11.13
N LEU A 415 10.96 -18.14 -11.30
CA LEU A 415 11.64 -19.44 -11.09
C LEU A 415 11.66 -19.85 -9.61
N LEU A 416 11.61 -18.88 -8.68
CA LEU A 416 11.61 -19.11 -7.24
C LEU A 416 10.52 -18.26 -6.56
N PRO A 417 9.24 -18.65 -6.61
CA PRO A 417 8.11 -17.82 -6.16
C PRO A 417 8.23 -17.29 -4.74
N ASN A 418 8.69 -18.11 -3.79
CA ASN A 418 8.86 -17.72 -2.39
C ASN A 418 9.92 -16.64 -2.16
N TYR A 419 10.82 -16.43 -3.13
CA TYR A 419 11.89 -15.43 -3.09
C TYR A 419 11.72 -14.38 -4.20
N SER A 420 10.61 -14.41 -4.93
CA SER A 420 10.38 -13.63 -6.15
C SER A 420 10.62 -12.13 -5.97
N PHE A 421 10.21 -11.56 -4.84
CA PHE A 421 10.48 -10.16 -4.54
C PHE A 421 11.99 -9.87 -4.51
N PHE A 422 12.76 -10.63 -3.73
CA PHE A 422 14.20 -10.37 -3.57
C PHE A 422 14.96 -10.56 -4.87
N ILE A 423 14.64 -11.63 -5.60
CA ILE A 423 15.27 -11.92 -6.91
C ILE A 423 14.93 -10.79 -7.88
N GLY A 424 13.66 -10.45 -8.02
CA GLY A 424 13.20 -9.39 -8.90
C GLY A 424 13.77 -8.03 -8.53
N PHE A 425 13.81 -7.69 -7.25
CA PHE A 425 14.38 -6.46 -6.73
C PHE A 425 15.89 -6.36 -6.99
N ILE A 426 16.67 -7.32 -6.54
CA ILE A 426 18.14 -7.28 -6.66
C ILE A 426 18.56 -7.29 -8.13
N LEU A 427 17.98 -8.21 -8.92
CA LEU A 427 18.32 -8.32 -10.32
C LEU A 427 17.97 -7.06 -11.11
N SER A 428 16.82 -6.46 -10.83
CA SER A 428 16.42 -5.21 -11.49
C SER A 428 17.33 -4.03 -11.14
N VAL A 429 17.80 -3.92 -9.88
CA VAL A 429 18.81 -2.92 -9.49
C VAL A 429 20.07 -3.07 -10.32
N ILE A 430 20.60 -4.30 -10.38
CA ILE A 430 21.85 -4.59 -11.10
C ILE A 430 21.70 -4.31 -12.60
N LEU A 431 20.68 -4.89 -13.23
CA LEU A 431 20.46 -4.74 -14.68
C LEU A 431 20.18 -3.29 -15.05
N TYR A 432 19.36 -2.57 -14.27
CA TYR A 432 19.07 -1.18 -14.54
C TYR A 432 20.34 -0.30 -14.50
N ILE A 433 21.17 -0.46 -13.46
CA ILE A 433 22.42 0.30 -13.35
C ILE A 433 23.38 -0.02 -14.52
N ILE A 434 23.53 -1.29 -14.87
CA ILE A 434 24.39 -1.71 -15.98
C ILE A 434 23.88 -1.10 -17.29
N PHE A 435 22.60 -1.31 -17.66
CA PHE A 435 22.06 -0.84 -18.92
C PHE A 435 22.00 0.70 -19.01
N MET A 436 21.70 1.38 -17.90
CA MET A 436 21.78 2.83 -17.87
C MET A 436 23.17 3.34 -18.18
N LYS A 437 24.22 2.83 -17.49
CA LYS A 437 25.60 3.31 -17.65
C LYS A 437 26.24 2.89 -18.98
N THR A 438 25.93 1.69 -19.47
CA THR A 438 26.60 1.14 -20.67
C THR A 438 25.93 1.57 -21.98
N VAL A 439 24.60 1.76 -21.98
CA VAL A 439 23.81 2.01 -23.19
C VAL A 439 23.10 3.36 -23.15
N VAL A 440 22.24 3.58 -22.16
CA VAL A 440 21.30 4.71 -22.20
C VAL A 440 22.00 6.04 -22.04
N LEU A 441 22.83 6.22 -21.01
CA LEU A 441 23.53 7.48 -20.74
C LEU A 441 24.61 7.84 -21.76
N LYS A 442 25.08 6.85 -22.54
CA LYS A 442 25.97 7.10 -23.70
C LYS A 442 25.22 7.69 -24.88
N LYS A 443 23.92 7.40 -25.00
CA LYS A 443 23.08 7.81 -26.13
C LYS A 443 22.21 9.01 -25.84
N TYR A 444 21.74 9.15 -24.61
CA TYR A 444 20.83 10.19 -24.18
C TYR A 444 21.49 11.02 -23.07
N THR A 445 21.87 12.24 -23.41
CA THR A 445 22.48 13.16 -22.43
C THR A 445 21.47 13.58 -21.38
N GLN A 446 21.85 13.49 -20.10
CA GLN A 446 21.03 13.92 -18.97
C GLN A 446 21.84 14.79 -18.02
N SER A 447 21.18 15.71 -17.32
CA SER A 447 21.76 16.63 -16.34
C SER A 447 22.02 15.94 -14.99
N LEU A 448 22.79 14.82 -15.01
CA LEU A 448 23.10 14.07 -13.80
C LEU A 448 23.86 14.92 -12.78
N GLY A 449 23.51 14.75 -11.50
CA GLY A 449 24.18 15.45 -10.41
C GLY A 449 23.76 16.89 -10.21
N LYS A 450 22.76 17.38 -10.95
CA LYS A 450 22.17 18.72 -10.78
C LYS A 450 20.73 18.60 -10.27
N ILE A 451 20.32 19.54 -9.42
CA ILE A 451 18.93 19.75 -9.04
C ILE A 451 18.42 20.89 -9.93
N ILE A 452 17.35 20.63 -10.68
CA ILE A 452 16.65 21.64 -11.47
C ILE A 452 15.20 21.60 -11.01
N GLU A 453 14.77 22.65 -10.33
CA GLU A 453 13.44 22.76 -9.79
C GLU A 453 12.40 23.01 -10.88
N TYR A 454 11.15 22.73 -10.53
CA TYR A 454 10.01 23.09 -11.36
C TYR A 454 9.71 24.58 -11.15
N GLU A 455 9.82 25.36 -12.20
CA GLU A 455 9.36 26.75 -12.28
C GLU A 455 8.05 26.76 -13.08
N GLU A 456 7.03 27.45 -12.56
CA GLU A 456 5.71 27.56 -13.20
C GLU A 456 5.75 28.26 -14.57
#